data_e8d4ecfc45a44313b4f4c82efb85d010
#
_entry.id   e8d4ecfc45a44313b4f4c82efb85d010
#
_cell.length_a   1.000
_cell.length_b   1.000
_cell.length_c   1.000
_cell.angle_alpha   90.00
_cell.angle_beta   90.00
_cell.angle_gamma   90.00
#
_symmetry.space_group_name_H-M   'P 1'
#
loop_
_entity.id
_entity.type
_entity.pdbx_description
1 polymer ?
#
loop_
_entity_poly.entity_id
_entity_poly.type
_entity_poly.pdbx_seq_one_letter_code
_entity_poly.pdbx_strand_id
1 'polypeptide(L)'
;FERLKAELQNAFQGHGNAGRPMLLEGGLDWKAMSLSPADMDFATLKAAAARDIALAFGVPPMLLGLPGDNTYANYREANRALWRLTLLPLAGKILAGLHAGLADWFAEASQIDVDRVPALAEDREKLWAQVSGADFLSDAEKRAMLGLSPMEMSA
;
A
#
# COMPACT_ATOMS: atom_id res chain seq x y z
N PHE A 1 49.91 8.92 14.67
CA PHE A 1 48.69 8.35 14.11
C PHE A 1 48.93 6.90 13.65
N GLU A 2 49.94 6.64 12.80
CA GLU A 2 50.24 5.30 12.26
C GLU A 2 50.57 4.26 13.37
N ARG A 3 51.28 4.67 14.44
CA ARG A 3 51.57 3.82 15.59
C ARG A 3 50.27 3.40 16.31
N LEU A 4 49.35 4.35 16.56
CA LEU A 4 48.08 4.08 17.20
C LEU A 4 47.21 3.15 16.35
N LYS A 5 47.20 3.35 15.02
CA LYS A 5 46.50 2.48 14.06
C LYS A 5 47.04 1.06 14.09
N ALA A 6 48.34 0.91 14.07
CA ALA A 6 48.97 -0.41 14.14
C ALA A 6 48.69 -1.14 15.47
N GLU A 7 48.72 -0.44 16.60
CA GLU A 7 48.36 -0.98 17.92
C GLU A 7 46.90 -1.43 17.98
N LEU A 8 45.96 -0.62 17.43
CA LEU A 8 44.56 -0.99 17.35
C LEU A 8 44.35 -2.23 16.48
N GLN A 9 45.01 -2.31 15.33
CA GLN A 9 44.90 -3.46 14.44
C GLN A 9 45.42 -4.74 15.09
N ASN A 10 46.56 -4.67 15.74
CA ASN A 10 47.19 -5.85 16.37
C ASN A 10 46.50 -6.32 17.65
N ALA A 11 45.94 -5.37 18.42
CA ALA A 11 45.34 -5.69 19.71
C ALA A 11 43.86 -6.07 19.65
N PHE A 12 43.11 -5.57 18.66
CA PHE A 12 41.65 -5.65 18.63
C PHE A 12 41.06 -6.22 17.34
N GLN A 13 41.84 -6.49 16.29
CA GLN A 13 41.35 -7.16 15.09
C GLN A 13 41.58 -8.69 15.16
N GLY A 14 40.66 -9.43 14.53
CA GLY A 14 40.70 -10.89 14.39
C GLY A 14 39.92 -11.66 15.47
N HIS A 15 39.58 -12.91 15.14
CA HIS A 15 38.78 -13.77 16.01
C HIS A 15 39.41 -14.02 17.41
N GLY A 16 40.72 -14.04 17.49
CA GLY A 16 41.45 -14.26 18.75
C GLY A 16 41.35 -13.10 19.74
N ASN A 17 40.98 -11.92 19.30
CA ASN A 17 40.89 -10.71 20.12
C ASN A 17 39.45 -10.30 20.40
N ALA A 18 38.46 -11.08 19.94
CA ALA A 18 37.04 -10.80 20.16
C ALA A 18 36.70 -10.79 21.66
N GLY A 19 36.02 -9.75 22.12
CA GLY A 19 35.61 -9.61 23.53
C GLY A 19 36.65 -9.01 24.46
N ARG A 20 37.83 -8.62 23.96
CA ARG A 20 38.82 -7.92 24.81
C ARG A 20 38.36 -6.49 25.10
N PRO A 21 38.43 -6.03 26.37
CA PRO A 21 38.14 -4.65 26.72
C PRO A 21 39.19 -3.71 26.12
N MET A 22 38.74 -2.59 25.55
CA MET A 22 39.58 -1.54 25.01
C MET A 22 39.63 -0.38 26.00
N LEU A 23 40.84 -0.05 26.49
CA LEU A 23 41.04 1.12 27.32
C LEU A 23 41.41 2.30 26.40
N LEU A 24 40.62 3.35 26.43
CA LEU A 24 40.87 4.60 25.68
C LEU A 24 41.43 5.64 26.64
N GLU A 25 42.62 6.15 26.35
CA GLU A 25 43.29 7.19 27.12
C GLU A 25 43.31 8.51 26.35
N GLY A 26 43.61 9.62 27.02
CA GLY A 26 43.85 10.91 26.36
C GLY A 26 42.62 11.59 25.76
N GLY A 27 41.43 11.32 26.28
CA GLY A 27 40.21 11.96 25.77
C GLY A 27 39.68 11.36 24.46
N LEU A 28 40.14 10.18 24.08
CA LEU A 28 39.58 9.44 22.93
C LEU A 28 38.20 8.90 23.27
N ASP A 29 37.28 9.01 22.34
CA ASP A 29 35.95 8.44 22.44
C ASP A 29 35.71 7.43 21.30
N TRP A 30 34.94 6.37 21.58
CA TRP A 30 34.59 5.34 20.60
C TRP A 30 33.22 5.63 20.03
N LYS A 31 33.16 5.98 18.75
CA LYS A 31 31.91 6.14 18.04
C LYS A 31 31.70 4.97 17.09
N ALA A 32 30.75 4.11 17.38
CA ALA A 32 30.35 3.05 16.48
C ALA A 32 29.75 3.64 15.19
N MET A 33 30.32 3.29 14.02
CA MET A 33 29.84 3.75 12.72
C MET A 33 28.93 2.70 12.04
N SER A 34 28.74 1.55 12.65
CA SER A 34 27.84 0.50 12.18
C SER A 34 26.60 0.41 13.04
N LEU A 35 25.48 0.02 12.41
CA LEU A 35 24.26 -0.33 13.15
C LEU A 35 24.54 -1.57 14.03
N SER A 36 24.12 -1.52 15.29
CA SER A 36 24.15 -2.70 16.14
C SER A 36 23.10 -3.72 15.68
N PRO A 37 23.25 -5.03 16.00
CA PRO A 37 22.19 -6.01 15.74
C PRO A 37 20.84 -5.60 16.33
N ALA A 38 20.81 -4.96 17.48
CA ALA A 38 19.60 -4.43 18.10
C ALA A 38 18.96 -3.31 17.29
N ASP A 39 19.76 -2.43 16.66
CA ASP A 39 19.24 -1.37 15.78
C ASP A 39 18.66 -1.95 14.48
N MET A 40 19.24 -3.03 13.96
CA MET A 40 18.71 -3.74 12.78
C MET A 40 17.40 -4.46 13.12
N ASP A 41 17.29 -5.09 14.27
CA ASP A 41 16.06 -5.73 14.76
C ASP A 41 14.94 -4.71 14.97
N PHE A 42 15.27 -3.53 15.49
CA PHE A 42 14.29 -2.46 15.66
C PHE A 42 13.73 -1.96 14.32
N ALA A 43 14.56 -1.80 13.30
CA ALA A 43 14.12 -1.39 11.96
C ALA A 43 13.18 -2.44 11.34
N THR A 44 13.49 -3.72 11.50
CA THR A 44 12.66 -4.83 11.03
C THR A 44 11.32 -4.87 11.77
N LEU A 45 11.33 -4.73 13.09
CA LEU A 45 10.13 -4.72 13.92
C LEU A 45 9.21 -3.54 13.58
N LYS A 46 9.79 -2.35 13.37
CA LYS A 46 9.06 -1.16 12.93
C LYS A 46 8.39 -1.37 11.57
N ALA A 47 9.10 -1.97 10.62
CA ALA A 47 8.54 -2.27 9.30
C ALA A 47 7.42 -3.32 9.37
N ALA A 48 7.56 -4.34 10.23
CA ALA A 48 6.52 -5.33 10.48
C ALA A 48 5.27 -4.69 11.10
N ALA A 49 5.43 -3.88 12.14
CA ALA A 49 4.32 -3.16 12.77
C ALA A 49 3.59 -2.24 11.79
N ALA A 50 4.31 -1.55 10.91
CA ALA A 50 3.69 -0.73 9.87
C ALA A 50 2.84 -1.56 8.89
N ARG A 51 3.30 -2.77 8.53
CA ARG A 51 2.52 -3.71 7.69
C ARG A 51 1.26 -4.19 8.40
N ASP A 52 1.37 -4.55 9.66
CA ASP A 52 0.22 -5.01 10.46
C ASP A 52 -0.84 -3.92 10.59
N ILE A 53 -0.43 -2.68 10.84
CA ILE A 53 -1.35 -1.54 10.88
C ILE A 53 -2.03 -1.34 9.51
N ALA A 54 -1.28 -1.37 8.42
CA ALA A 54 -1.85 -1.23 7.08
C ALA A 54 -2.90 -2.31 6.80
N LEU A 55 -2.61 -3.56 7.12
CA LEU A 55 -3.54 -4.68 6.96
C LEU A 55 -4.80 -4.52 7.80
N ALA A 56 -4.68 -4.01 9.04
CA ALA A 56 -5.84 -3.73 9.90
C ALA A 56 -6.80 -2.70 9.28
N PHE A 57 -6.27 -1.76 8.49
CA PHE A 57 -7.08 -0.80 7.72
C PHE A 57 -7.45 -1.29 6.31
N GLY A 58 -7.12 -2.52 5.94
CA GLY A 58 -7.33 -3.05 4.59
C GLY A 58 -6.48 -2.35 3.52
N VAL A 59 -5.35 -1.75 3.90
CA VAL A 59 -4.41 -1.11 2.98
C VAL A 59 -3.30 -2.10 2.64
N PRO A 60 -3.08 -2.42 1.35
CA PRO A 60 -1.95 -3.25 0.95
C PRO A 60 -0.62 -2.62 1.41
N PRO A 61 0.22 -3.34 2.18
CA PRO A 61 1.45 -2.77 2.77
C PRO A 61 2.42 -2.19 1.74
N MET A 62 2.41 -2.71 0.54
CA MET A 62 3.21 -2.23 -0.60
C MET A 62 3.00 -0.74 -0.91
N LEU A 63 1.80 -0.21 -0.67
CA LEU A 63 1.47 1.21 -0.91
C LEU A 63 2.10 2.14 0.13
N LEU A 64 2.66 1.61 1.22
CA LEU A 64 3.36 2.39 2.25
C LEU A 64 4.79 2.77 1.85
N GLY A 65 5.30 2.25 0.73
CA GLY A 65 6.69 2.52 0.31
C GLY A 65 7.76 1.86 1.19
N LEU A 66 7.40 0.80 1.93
CA LEU A 66 8.34 0.06 2.75
C LEU A 66 9.34 -0.72 1.88
N PRO A 67 10.61 -0.88 2.31
CA PRO A 67 11.60 -1.62 1.54
C PRO A 67 11.18 -3.08 1.32
N GLY A 68 11.41 -3.63 0.14
CA GLY A 68 11.37 -5.06 -0.13
C GLY A 68 10.47 -5.56 -1.26
N ASP A 69 9.39 -4.86 -1.64
CA ASP A 69 8.36 -5.44 -2.52
C ASP A 69 8.05 -4.61 -3.78
N ASN A 70 8.92 -3.69 -4.19
CA ASN A 70 8.54 -2.61 -5.10
C ASN A 70 8.81 -2.92 -6.57
N THR A 71 7.96 -3.70 -7.23
CA THR A 71 7.83 -3.66 -8.68
C THR A 71 6.65 -2.78 -9.09
N TYR A 72 6.77 -2.08 -10.22
CA TYR A 72 5.69 -1.22 -10.73
C TYR A 72 4.37 -1.99 -10.98
N ALA A 73 4.47 -3.22 -11.46
CA ALA A 73 3.31 -4.08 -11.69
C ALA A 73 2.59 -4.41 -10.38
N ASN A 74 3.32 -4.76 -9.35
CA ASN A 74 2.76 -5.07 -8.04
C ASN A 74 2.11 -3.85 -7.39
N TYR A 75 2.71 -2.65 -7.56
CA TYR A 75 2.13 -1.41 -7.06
C TYR A 75 0.77 -1.10 -7.70
N ARG A 76 0.63 -1.29 -9.01
CA ARG A 76 -0.66 -1.12 -9.71
C ARG A 76 -1.71 -2.09 -9.19
N GLU A 77 -1.35 -3.37 -9.04
CA GLU A 77 -2.27 -4.38 -8.49
C GLU A 77 -2.66 -4.06 -7.04
N ALA A 78 -1.70 -3.64 -6.21
CA ALA A 78 -1.98 -3.23 -4.84
C ALA A 78 -2.95 -2.02 -4.79
N ASN A 79 -2.75 -1.03 -5.65
CA ASN A 79 -3.65 0.12 -5.75
C ASN A 79 -5.06 -0.30 -6.22
N ARG A 80 -5.15 -1.20 -7.20
CA ARG A 80 -6.42 -1.77 -7.66
C ARG A 80 -7.13 -2.55 -6.55
N ALA A 81 -6.38 -3.37 -5.80
CA ALA A 81 -6.90 -4.11 -4.65
C ALA A 81 -7.42 -3.17 -3.55
N LEU A 82 -6.70 -2.09 -3.23
CA LEU A 82 -7.15 -1.08 -2.28
C LEU A 82 -8.52 -0.50 -2.66
N TRP A 83 -8.68 -0.10 -3.92
CA TRP A 83 -9.95 0.43 -4.39
C TRP A 83 -11.07 -0.58 -4.31
N ARG A 84 -10.87 -1.81 -4.81
CA ARG A 84 -11.91 -2.84 -4.88
C ARG A 84 -12.33 -3.38 -3.52
N LEU A 85 -11.35 -3.64 -2.64
CA LEU A 85 -11.58 -4.37 -1.40
C LEU A 85 -11.82 -3.45 -0.20
N THR A 86 -11.34 -2.20 -0.25
CA THR A 86 -11.41 -1.29 0.89
C THR A 86 -12.20 -0.02 0.58
N LEU A 87 -11.79 0.75 -0.43
CA LEU A 87 -12.37 2.09 -0.64
C LEU A 87 -13.80 2.03 -1.18
N LEU A 88 -14.06 1.22 -2.21
CA LEU A 88 -15.42 1.11 -2.77
C LEU A 88 -16.44 0.54 -1.76
N PRO A 89 -16.15 -0.55 -1.02
CA PRO A 89 -17.06 -1.02 0.01
C PRO A 89 -17.31 -0.02 1.14
N LEU A 90 -16.25 0.71 1.56
CA LEU A 90 -16.38 1.74 2.59
C LEU A 90 -17.23 2.91 2.09
N ALA A 91 -16.95 3.43 0.91
CA ALA A 91 -17.72 4.51 0.30
C ALA A 91 -19.19 4.09 0.06
N GLY A 92 -19.44 2.86 -0.38
CA GLY A 92 -20.79 2.31 -0.50
C GLY A 92 -21.56 2.28 0.82
N LYS A 93 -20.91 1.87 1.91
CA LYS A 93 -21.52 1.92 3.25
C LYS A 93 -21.86 3.35 3.69
N ILE A 94 -20.95 4.30 3.43
CA ILE A 94 -21.18 5.72 3.77
C ILE A 94 -22.35 6.26 2.95
N LEU A 95 -22.38 6.02 1.65
CA LEU A 95 -23.47 6.47 0.77
C LEU A 95 -24.82 5.86 1.15
N ALA A 96 -24.85 4.57 1.48
CA ALA A 96 -26.05 3.89 1.95
C ALA A 96 -26.56 4.50 3.26
N GLY A 97 -25.66 4.81 4.21
CA GLY A 97 -26.01 5.49 5.45
C GLY A 97 -26.56 6.90 5.23
N LEU A 98 -25.92 7.67 4.33
CA LEU A 98 -26.39 9.00 3.94
C LEU A 98 -27.76 8.93 3.26
N HIS A 99 -27.95 8.01 2.33
CA HIS A 99 -29.24 7.82 1.66
C HIS A 99 -30.35 7.47 2.66
N ALA A 100 -30.09 6.54 3.59
CA ALA A 100 -31.05 6.17 4.62
C ALA A 100 -31.44 7.37 5.52
N GLY A 101 -30.47 8.26 5.84
CA GLY A 101 -30.73 9.45 6.64
C GLY A 101 -31.41 10.61 5.89
N LEU A 102 -31.34 10.62 4.57
CA LEU A 102 -31.84 11.69 3.71
C LEU A 102 -32.97 11.24 2.76
N ALA A 103 -33.52 10.03 2.96
CA ALA A 103 -34.49 9.41 2.07
C ALA A 103 -35.77 10.26 1.90
N ASP A 104 -36.14 11.03 2.92
CA ASP A 104 -37.32 11.91 2.87
C ASP A 104 -37.12 13.11 1.92
N TRP A 105 -35.88 13.47 1.61
CA TRP A 105 -35.54 14.63 0.80
C TRP A 105 -34.98 14.28 -0.58
N PHE A 106 -34.40 13.09 -0.73
CA PHE A 106 -33.81 12.61 -1.97
C PHE A 106 -34.28 11.19 -2.28
N ALA A 107 -35.09 11.07 -3.31
CA ALA A 107 -35.68 9.78 -3.74
C ALA A 107 -34.62 8.85 -4.38
N GLU A 108 -33.58 9.40 -4.99
CA GLU A 108 -32.56 8.63 -5.70
C GLU A 108 -31.33 8.34 -4.84
N ALA A 109 -30.90 7.07 -4.84
CA ALA A 109 -29.69 6.66 -4.16
C ALA A 109 -28.45 7.16 -4.95
N SER A 110 -27.53 7.81 -4.25
CA SER A 110 -26.25 8.19 -4.80
C SER A 110 -25.39 6.94 -5.07
N GLN A 111 -24.74 6.89 -6.22
CA GLN A 111 -23.84 5.82 -6.62
C GLN A 111 -22.43 6.34 -6.89
N ILE A 112 -21.44 5.47 -6.73
CA ILE A 112 -20.04 5.80 -7.02
C ILE A 112 -19.83 5.63 -8.53
N ASP A 113 -19.37 6.69 -9.19
CA ASP A 113 -18.93 6.61 -10.58
C ASP A 113 -17.56 5.92 -10.67
N VAL A 114 -17.59 4.61 -10.89
CA VAL A 114 -16.38 3.76 -10.93
C VAL A 114 -15.53 4.06 -12.18
N ASP A 115 -16.13 4.64 -13.24
CA ASP A 115 -15.41 4.97 -14.47
C ASP A 115 -14.43 6.14 -14.27
N ARG A 116 -14.67 6.93 -13.23
CA ARG A 116 -13.77 8.04 -12.85
C ARG A 116 -12.65 7.63 -11.89
N VAL A 117 -12.54 6.35 -11.56
CA VAL A 117 -11.46 5.86 -10.68
C VAL A 117 -10.27 5.40 -11.52
N PRO A 118 -9.15 6.17 -11.57
CA PRO A 118 -8.02 5.85 -12.45
C PRO A 118 -7.40 4.47 -12.20
N ALA A 119 -7.40 4.01 -10.95
CA ALA A 119 -6.87 2.69 -10.57
C ALA A 119 -7.66 1.52 -11.19
N LEU A 120 -8.90 1.74 -11.61
CA LEU A 120 -9.81 0.75 -12.19
C LEU A 120 -10.01 0.93 -13.70
N ALA A 121 -9.39 1.92 -14.31
CA ALA A 121 -9.61 2.28 -15.71
C ALA A 121 -9.39 1.10 -16.68
N GLU A 122 -8.31 0.33 -16.50
CA GLU A 122 -8.03 -0.84 -17.34
C GLU A 122 -9.11 -1.94 -17.24
N ASP A 123 -9.64 -2.15 -16.03
CA ASP A 123 -10.70 -3.14 -15.81
C ASP A 123 -12.02 -2.69 -16.43
N ARG A 124 -12.31 -1.40 -16.31
CA ARG A 124 -13.48 -0.79 -16.90
C ARG A 124 -13.41 -0.82 -18.43
N GLU A 125 -12.27 -0.49 -19.01
CA GLU A 125 -12.05 -0.58 -20.47
C GLU A 125 -12.28 -2.00 -20.98
N LYS A 126 -11.75 -3.01 -20.31
CA LYS A 126 -12.00 -4.42 -20.64
C LYS A 126 -13.47 -4.79 -20.55
N LEU A 127 -14.16 -4.36 -19.49
CA LEU A 127 -15.59 -4.60 -19.32
C LEU A 127 -16.40 -3.92 -20.44
N TRP A 128 -16.09 -2.67 -20.76
CA TRP A 128 -16.72 -1.95 -21.86
C TRP A 128 -16.53 -2.67 -23.19
N ALA A 129 -15.33 -3.12 -23.50
CA ALA A 129 -15.02 -3.86 -24.73
C ALA A 129 -15.80 -5.20 -24.80
N GLN A 130 -15.85 -5.95 -23.69
CA GLN A 130 -16.57 -7.22 -23.60
C GLN A 130 -18.07 -7.03 -23.78
N VAL A 131 -18.68 -6.07 -23.08
CA VAL A 131 -20.11 -5.83 -23.14
C VAL A 131 -20.51 -5.26 -24.50
N SER A 132 -19.71 -4.35 -25.08
CA SER A 132 -19.97 -3.80 -26.42
C SER A 132 -19.95 -4.86 -27.50
N GLY A 133 -19.03 -5.83 -27.40
CA GLY A 133 -18.90 -6.94 -28.36
C GLY A 133 -19.89 -8.10 -28.15
N ALA A 134 -20.76 -8.06 -27.16
CA ALA A 134 -21.72 -9.12 -26.86
C ALA A 134 -23.01 -8.95 -27.69
N ASP A 135 -23.08 -9.57 -28.87
CA ASP A 135 -24.20 -9.42 -29.84
C ASP A 135 -25.51 -10.06 -29.34
N PHE A 136 -25.44 -10.95 -28.38
CA PHE A 136 -26.61 -11.63 -27.81
C PHE A 136 -27.31 -10.84 -26.70
N LEU A 137 -26.75 -9.72 -26.25
CA LEU A 137 -27.33 -8.84 -25.23
C LEU A 137 -28.06 -7.66 -25.87
N SER A 138 -29.23 -7.34 -25.32
CA SER A 138 -29.94 -6.11 -25.65
C SER A 138 -29.20 -4.88 -25.09
N ASP A 139 -29.47 -3.70 -25.66
CA ASP A 139 -28.88 -2.44 -25.20
C ASP A 139 -29.23 -2.12 -23.74
N ALA A 140 -30.43 -2.49 -23.29
CA ALA A 140 -30.82 -2.35 -21.89
C ALA A 140 -29.99 -3.23 -20.95
N GLU A 141 -29.73 -4.47 -21.32
CA GLU A 141 -28.86 -5.39 -20.56
C GLU A 141 -27.41 -4.92 -20.56
N LYS A 142 -26.89 -4.47 -21.70
CA LYS A 142 -25.54 -3.90 -21.81
C LYS A 142 -25.39 -2.69 -20.88
N ARG A 143 -26.36 -1.78 -20.86
CA ARG A 143 -26.37 -0.62 -19.98
C ARG A 143 -26.39 -1.03 -18.49
N ALA A 144 -27.25 -1.99 -18.14
CA ALA A 144 -27.34 -2.50 -16.77
C ALA A 144 -26.00 -3.14 -16.32
N MET A 145 -25.34 -3.93 -17.18
CA MET A 145 -24.02 -4.53 -16.88
C MET A 145 -22.92 -3.49 -16.71
N LEU A 146 -23.01 -2.37 -17.40
CA LEU A 146 -22.07 -1.26 -17.26
C LEU A 146 -22.40 -0.34 -16.05
N GLY A 147 -23.53 -0.58 -15.38
CA GLY A 147 -24.01 0.27 -14.28
C GLY A 147 -24.57 1.62 -14.74
N LEU A 148 -24.99 1.71 -15.99
CA LEU A 148 -25.62 2.93 -16.55
C LEU A 148 -27.12 2.93 -16.28
N SER A 149 -27.68 4.11 -16.05
CA SER A 149 -29.12 4.29 -15.90
C SER A 149 -29.88 3.77 -17.12
N PRO A 150 -31.11 3.22 -16.95
CA PRO A 150 -31.98 2.88 -18.08
C PRO A 150 -32.12 4.06 -19.06
N MET A 151 -32.29 3.77 -20.34
CA MET A 151 -32.65 4.83 -21.28
C MET A 151 -34.03 5.33 -20.89
N GLU A 152 -34.16 6.63 -20.62
CA GLU A 152 -35.46 7.27 -20.61
C GLU A 152 -36.05 7.13 -22.04
N MET A 153 -37.12 6.39 -22.16
CA MET A 153 -37.87 6.35 -23.39
C MET A 153 -38.47 7.76 -23.56
N SER A 154 -37.82 8.55 -24.43
CA SER A 154 -38.41 9.81 -24.91
C SER A 154 -39.76 9.50 -25.52
N ALA A 155 -40.82 9.94 -24.85
CA ALA A 155 -42.21 9.84 -25.33
C ALA A 155 -42.44 10.79 -26.48
#